data_6c2251e11c1ffbc3eb9053839dc6a90f
#
_entry.id   6c2251e11c1ffbc3eb9053839dc6a90f
#
_cell.length_a   1.000
_cell.length_b   1.000
_cell.length_c   1.000
_cell.angle_alpha   90.00
_cell.angle_beta   90.00
_cell.angle_gamma   90.00
#
_symmetry.space_group_name_H-M   'P 1'
#
loop_
_entity.id
_entity.type
_entity.pdbx_description
1 polymer ?
#
loop_
_entity_poly.entity_id
_entity_poly.type
_entity_poly.pdbx_seq_one_letter_code
_entity_poly.pdbx_strand_id
1 'polypeptide(L)'
;MTLLLSSLQRLARSLAVLMAACLVVVGAQAQPMAIPKYIAGEHYQVLPEPIKVVADDKIEVMEIFWYGCGHCKDFEPLIVAWQKSMPDDVAFARTPAVWRKQMRPHAALYYVAEALDLPHEVHIDLFNLLIKNRSLNDQKKFAAVFARYGVSSEDFDKLYKSFGTTSKVNKAEKRLRKNYLSQGTPEVVVNGKYRVSSGKGVSQAGMLEVVNFLIELERSAKPVAALSAGAAG
;
A
#
# COMPACT_ATOMS: atom_id res chain seq x y z
N MET A 1 76.47 -7.34 -28.62
CA MET A 1 76.14 -6.42 -27.51
C MET A 1 74.74 -5.85 -27.70
N THR A 2 74.17 -5.68 -28.89
CA THR A 2 72.89 -5.13 -29.20
C THR A 2 71.68 -6.05 -28.93
N LEU A 3 71.84 -7.37 -29.02
CA LEU A 3 70.75 -8.35 -28.80
C LEU A 3 70.37 -8.53 -27.31
N LEU A 4 71.33 -8.37 -26.40
CA LEU A 4 71.07 -8.44 -24.94
C LEU A 4 70.33 -7.25 -24.38
N LEU A 5 70.54 -6.06 -24.95
CA LEU A 5 69.81 -4.83 -24.53
C LEU A 5 68.34 -4.84 -24.93
N SER A 6 67.99 -5.44 -26.07
CA SER A 6 66.61 -5.54 -26.54
C SER A 6 65.76 -6.52 -25.73
N SER A 7 66.35 -7.60 -25.20
CA SER A 7 65.66 -8.55 -24.34
C SER A 7 65.39 -8.00 -22.94
N LEU A 8 66.31 -7.24 -22.37
CA LEU A 8 66.15 -6.58 -21.09
C LEU A 8 65.05 -5.50 -21.13
N GLN A 9 64.97 -4.72 -22.24
CA GLN A 9 63.92 -3.73 -22.42
C GLN A 9 62.54 -4.36 -22.60
N ARG A 10 62.44 -5.54 -23.25
CA ARG A 10 61.16 -6.27 -23.36
C ARG A 10 60.71 -6.82 -22.02
N LEU A 11 61.59 -7.37 -21.21
CA LEU A 11 61.28 -7.84 -19.85
C LEU A 11 60.82 -6.70 -18.93
N ALA A 12 61.50 -5.56 -18.95
CA ALA A 12 61.14 -4.39 -18.13
C ALA A 12 59.75 -3.83 -18.53
N ARG A 13 59.39 -3.82 -19.83
CA ARG A 13 58.07 -3.38 -20.29
C ARG A 13 56.98 -4.39 -19.89
N SER A 14 57.23 -5.68 -19.92
CA SER A 14 56.30 -6.70 -19.49
C SER A 14 56.01 -6.66 -17.99
N LEU A 15 57.04 -6.41 -17.18
CA LEU A 15 56.86 -6.22 -15.71
C LEU A 15 56.11 -4.95 -15.38
N ALA A 16 56.33 -3.86 -16.10
CA ALA A 16 55.63 -2.61 -15.88
C ALA A 16 54.13 -2.71 -16.22
N VAL A 17 53.78 -3.47 -17.28
CA VAL A 17 52.37 -3.72 -17.67
C VAL A 17 51.68 -4.63 -16.66
N LEU A 18 52.34 -5.62 -16.11
CA LEU A 18 51.80 -6.49 -15.06
C LEU A 18 51.60 -5.75 -13.73
N MET A 19 52.48 -4.84 -13.35
CA MET A 19 52.35 -4.02 -12.17
C MET A 19 51.18 -2.98 -12.30
N ALA A 20 51.00 -2.43 -13.49
CA ALA A 20 49.91 -1.52 -13.77
C ALA A 20 48.54 -2.22 -13.74
N ALA A 21 48.42 -3.49 -14.17
CA ALA A 21 47.25 -4.30 -14.12
C ALA A 21 46.79 -4.68 -12.69
N CYS A 22 47.74 -4.83 -11.75
CA CYS A 22 47.44 -5.13 -10.35
C CYS A 22 46.93 -3.93 -9.54
N LEU A 23 47.13 -2.70 -10.01
CA LEU A 23 46.69 -1.50 -9.29
C LEU A 23 45.19 -1.11 -9.56
N VAL A 24 44.53 -1.77 -10.50
CA VAL A 24 43.13 -1.48 -10.85
C VAL A 24 42.12 -2.28 -10.01
N VAL A 25 42.54 -3.24 -9.20
CA VAL A 25 41.64 -4.17 -8.48
C VAL A 25 41.31 -3.70 -7.05
N VAL A 26 41.79 -2.54 -6.58
CA VAL A 26 41.50 -2.08 -5.20
C VAL A 26 40.56 -0.90 -5.20
N GLY A 27 39.36 -1.10 -5.75
CA GLY A 27 38.32 -0.06 -5.75
C GLY A 27 36.88 -0.57 -5.53
N ALA A 28 36.70 -1.82 -5.11
CA ALA A 28 35.44 -2.28 -4.58
C ALA A 28 35.29 -1.73 -3.16
N GLN A 29 35.00 -0.43 -3.06
CA GLN A 29 34.58 0.17 -1.82
C GLN A 29 33.25 -0.52 -1.46
N ALA A 30 33.28 -1.38 -0.44
CA ALA A 30 32.05 -1.82 0.23
C ALA A 30 31.35 -0.56 0.72
N GLN A 31 30.34 -0.12 -0.03
CA GLN A 31 29.48 0.95 0.44
C GLN A 31 28.88 0.46 1.77
N PRO A 32 28.99 1.25 2.84
CA PRO A 32 28.32 0.88 4.08
C PRO A 32 26.84 0.66 3.75
N MET A 33 26.33 -0.54 4.00
CA MET A 33 24.89 -0.80 3.86
C MET A 33 24.19 0.13 4.83
N ALA A 34 23.57 1.18 4.30
CA ALA A 34 22.75 2.07 5.10
C ALA A 34 21.64 1.23 5.74
N ILE A 35 21.56 1.24 7.07
CA ILE A 35 20.48 0.59 7.79
C ILE A 35 19.19 1.24 7.29
N PRO A 36 18.24 0.46 6.74
CA PRO A 36 17.01 1.03 6.21
C PRO A 36 16.25 1.74 7.34
N LYS A 37 15.70 2.91 7.06
CA LYS A 37 14.93 3.72 8.03
C LYS A 37 13.80 2.91 8.69
N TYR A 38 13.22 1.95 7.96
CA TYR A 38 12.15 1.07 8.44
C TYR A 38 12.51 -0.40 8.19
N ILE A 39 12.23 -1.25 9.17
CA ILE A 39 12.66 -2.66 9.23
C ILE A 39 11.45 -3.57 9.16
N ALA A 40 11.51 -4.60 8.31
CA ALA A 40 10.51 -5.65 8.22
C ALA A 40 10.41 -6.43 9.54
N GLY A 41 9.19 -6.76 9.96
CA GLY A 41 8.92 -7.43 11.23
C GLY A 41 8.76 -6.46 12.42
N GLU A 42 9.28 -5.24 12.30
CA GLU A 42 9.20 -4.18 13.30
C GLU A 42 8.18 -3.10 12.89
N HIS A 43 8.44 -2.40 11.78
CA HIS A 43 7.63 -1.27 11.32
C HIS A 43 6.55 -1.68 10.31
N TYR A 44 6.77 -2.78 9.61
CA TYR A 44 5.81 -3.37 8.66
C TYR A 44 5.99 -4.88 8.58
N GLN A 45 4.98 -5.59 8.10
CA GLN A 45 5.03 -7.03 7.85
C GLN A 45 5.11 -7.30 6.35
N VAL A 46 6.00 -8.21 5.94
CA VAL A 46 6.01 -8.75 4.59
C VAL A 46 4.98 -9.87 4.52
N LEU A 47 4.05 -9.80 3.56
CA LEU A 47 3.05 -10.83 3.36
C LEU A 47 3.71 -12.08 2.76
N PRO A 48 3.35 -13.29 3.24
CA PRO A 48 3.96 -14.55 2.77
C PRO A 48 3.79 -14.76 1.27
N GLU A 49 2.63 -14.37 0.74
CA GLU A 49 2.28 -14.48 -0.66
C GLU A 49 1.85 -13.10 -1.18
N PRO A 50 2.67 -12.44 -2.03
CA PRO A 50 2.24 -11.22 -2.70
C PRO A 50 1.00 -11.49 -3.56
N ILE A 51 0.03 -10.61 -3.48
CA ILE A 51 -1.17 -10.72 -4.31
C ILE A 51 -1.10 -9.76 -5.49
N LYS A 52 -1.65 -10.21 -6.62
CA LYS A 52 -1.81 -9.32 -7.77
C LYS A 52 -2.79 -8.20 -7.40
N VAL A 53 -2.34 -6.98 -7.51
CA VAL A 53 -3.15 -5.77 -7.32
C VAL A 53 -3.92 -5.44 -8.59
N VAL A 54 -5.00 -4.67 -8.47
CA VAL A 54 -5.89 -4.35 -9.59
C VAL A 54 -5.27 -3.29 -10.51
N ALA A 55 -4.42 -2.43 -9.96
CA ALA A 55 -3.76 -1.35 -10.70
C ALA A 55 -2.47 -1.88 -11.36
N ASP A 56 -2.57 -2.42 -12.56
CA ASP A 56 -1.45 -3.10 -13.25
C ASP A 56 -0.19 -2.23 -13.41
N ASP A 57 -0.32 -0.91 -13.58
CA ASP A 57 0.82 0.01 -13.79
C ASP A 57 1.19 0.85 -12.57
N LYS A 58 0.31 0.90 -11.55
CA LYS A 58 0.49 1.72 -10.35
C LYS A 58 0.83 0.89 -9.14
N ILE A 59 1.45 1.53 -8.15
CA ILE A 59 1.64 0.96 -6.82
C ILE A 59 0.34 1.13 -6.04
N GLU A 60 -0.35 0.03 -5.73
CA GLU A 60 -1.58 0.07 -4.96
C GLU A 60 -1.31 0.32 -3.48
N VAL A 61 -2.01 1.29 -2.89
CA VAL A 61 -2.07 1.52 -1.45
C VAL A 61 -3.50 1.27 -0.99
N MET A 62 -3.71 0.19 -0.23
CA MET A 62 -5.03 -0.27 0.22
C MET A 62 -5.22 -0.02 1.71
N GLU A 63 -6.11 0.87 2.09
CA GLU A 63 -6.52 1.04 3.48
C GLU A 63 -7.53 -0.04 3.89
N ILE A 64 -7.28 -0.65 5.05
CA ILE A 64 -8.21 -1.56 5.72
C ILE A 64 -8.81 -0.81 6.90
N PHE A 65 -10.11 -0.61 6.90
CA PHE A 65 -10.83 0.18 7.91
C PHE A 65 -12.11 -0.51 8.38
N TRP A 66 -12.67 -0.03 9.48
CA TRP A 66 -13.99 -0.42 9.96
C TRP A 66 -14.73 0.78 10.54
N TYR A 67 -15.96 1.03 10.12
CA TYR A 67 -16.76 2.15 10.63
C TYR A 67 -17.00 2.13 12.15
N GLY A 68 -16.93 0.98 12.81
CA GLY A 68 -16.98 0.87 14.27
C GLY A 68 -15.63 1.12 14.98
N CYS A 69 -14.58 1.49 14.25
CA CYS A 69 -13.24 1.71 14.78
C CYS A 69 -12.95 3.20 14.99
N GLY A 70 -12.79 3.64 16.26
CA GLY A 70 -12.43 5.03 16.58
C GLY A 70 -11.09 5.44 15.96
N HIS A 71 -10.08 4.55 16.03
CA HIS A 71 -8.77 4.83 15.45
C HIS A 71 -8.81 4.98 13.92
N CYS A 72 -9.74 4.32 13.21
CA CYS A 72 -9.91 4.55 11.78
C CYS A 72 -10.45 5.96 11.52
N LYS A 73 -11.43 6.41 12.33
CA LYS A 73 -11.93 7.78 12.24
C LYS A 73 -10.83 8.82 12.53
N ASP A 74 -9.97 8.55 13.52
CA ASP A 74 -8.86 9.43 13.87
C ASP A 74 -7.78 9.45 12.76
N PHE A 75 -7.63 8.34 12.03
CA PHE A 75 -6.72 8.22 10.89
C PHE A 75 -7.21 8.93 9.63
N GLU A 76 -8.53 9.11 9.48
CA GLU A 76 -9.16 9.66 8.29
C GLU A 76 -8.60 11.02 7.84
N PRO A 77 -8.44 12.04 8.70
CA PRO A 77 -7.86 13.31 8.26
C PRO A 77 -6.41 13.18 7.80
N LEU A 78 -5.64 12.24 8.35
CA LEU A 78 -4.26 12.00 7.98
C LEU A 78 -4.15 11.37 6.58
N ILE A 79 -4.96 10.33 6.32
CA ILE A 79 -4.92 9.63 5.04
C ILE A 79 -5.52 10.46 3.90
N VAL A 80 -6.54 11.28 4.18
CA VAL A 80 -7.10 12.24 3.20
C VAL A 80 -6.08 13.34 2.85
N ALA A 81 -5.33 13.84 3.84
CA ALA A 81 -4.25 14.80 3.58
C ALA A 81 -3.12 14.16 2.76
N TRP A 82 -2.75 12.92 3.08
CA TRP A 82 -1.75 12.16 2.35
C TRP A 82 -2.17 11.93 0.88
N GLN A 83 -3.43 11.57 0.62
CA GLN A 83 -3.95 11.37 -0.73
C GLN A 83 -3.79 12.60 -1.62
N LYS A 84 -3.91 13.82 -1.06
CA LYS A 84 -3.74 15.08 -1.83
C LYS A 84 -2.31 15.28 -2.33
N SER A 85 -1.33 14.64 -1.70
CA SER A 85 0.10 14.68 -2.08
C SER A 85 0.58 13.40 -2.75
N MET A 86 -0.34 12.48 -3.05
CA MET A 86 -0.03 11.17 -3.64
C MET A 86 0.50 11.34 -5.06
N PRO A 87 1.63 10.68 -5.41
CA PRO A 87 2.16 10.70 -6.76
C PRO A 87 1.25 9.98 -7.77
N ASP A 88 1.37 10.35 -9.05
CA ASP A 88 0.54 9.80 -10.14
C ASP A 88 0.72 8.29 -10.38
N ASP A 89 1.87 7.74 -10.01
CA ASP A 89 2.18 6.30 -10.12
C ASP A 89 1.66 5.47 -8.95
N VAL A 90 0.92 6.09 -8.02
CA VAL A 90 0.27 5.43 -6.88
C VAL A 90 -1.25 5.42 -7.08
N ALA A 91 -1.89 4.33 -6.71
CA ALA A 91 -3.35 4.19 -6.69
C ALA A 91 -3.82 3.88 -5.27
N PHE A 92 -4.70 4.73 -4.73
CA PHE A 92 -5.30 4.51 -3.42
C PHE A 92 -6.66 3.83 -3.54
N ALA A 93 -6.90 2.88 -2.65
CA ALA A 93 -8.20 2.22 -2.52
C ALA A 93 -8.49 1.89 -1.04
N ARG A 94 -9.76 1.60 -0.74
CA ARG A 94 -10.20 1.16 0.58
C ARG A 94 -10.87 -0.20 0.52
N THR A 95 -10.74 -0.96 1.60
CA THR A 95 -11.49 -2.19 1.82
C THR A 95 -12.03 -2.23 3.25
N PRO A 96 -13.34 -2.42 3.45
CA PRO A 96 -13.89 -2.52 4.79
C PRO A 96 -13.53 -3.86 5.43
N ALA A 97 -13.20 -3.84 6.72
CA ALA A 97 -12.91 -5.04 7.49
C ALA A 97 -14.16 -5.90 7.71
N VAL A 98 -14.01 -7.22 7.50
CA VAL A 98 -15.07 -8.22 7.69
C VAL A 98 -14.48 -9.46 8.35
N TRP A 99 -14.18 -9.41 9.66
CA TRP A 99 -13.72 -10.57 10.42
C TRP A 99 -14.84 -11.30 11.15
N ARG A 100 -15.96 -10.61 11.40
CA ARG A 100 -17.11 -11.12 12.12
C ARG A 100 -18.39 -10.80 11.38
N LYS A 101 -19.41 -11.64 11.55
CA LYS A 101 -20.70 -11.52 10.87
C LYS A 101 -21.35 -10.14 11.06
N GLN A 102 -21.25 -9.54 12.25
CA GLN A 102 -21.80 -8.21 12.54
C GLN A 102 -21.11 -7.05 11.79
N MET A 103 -19.94 -7.27 11.22
CA MET A 103 -19.24 -6.23 10.42
C MET A 103 -19.73 -6.17 8.96
N ARG A 104 -20.40 -7.22 8.49
CA ARG A 104 -20.90 -7.32 7.11
C ARG A 104 -21.88 -6.19 6.74
N PRO A 105 -22.89 -5.83 7.60
CA PRO A 105 -23.74 -4.67 7.35
C PRO A 105 -22.97 -3.38 7.15
N HIS A 106 -21.95 -3.13 7.96
CA HIS A 106 -21.11 -1.94 7.87
C HIS A 106 -20.27 -1.91 6.58
N ALA A 107 -19.74 -3.07 6.18
CA ALA A 107 -19.03 -3.20 4.91
C ALA A 107 -19.94 -2.95 3.70
N ALA A 108 -21.19 -3.39 3.77
CA ALA A 108 -22.16 -3.14 2.71
C ALA A 108 -22.43 -1.63 2.52
N LEU A 109 -22.46 -0.84 3.60
CA LEU A 109 -22.66 0.62 3.53
C LEU A 109 -21.55 1.31 2.73
N TYR A 110 -20.30 0.88 2.91
CA TYR A 110 -19.17 1.39 2.12
C TYR A 110 -19.39 1.15 0.63
N TYR A 111 -19.76 -0.08 0.26
CA TYR A 111 -19.94 -0.44 -1.14
C TYR A 111 -21.21 0.17 -1.77
N VAL A 112 -22.22 0.51 -0.97
CA VAL A 112 -23.38 1.30 -1.44
C VAL A 112 -22.94 2.74 -1.74
N ALA A 113 -22.19 3.37 -0.82
CA ALA A 113 -21.68 4.72 -1.03
C ALA A 113 -20.76 4.80 -2.27
N GLU A 114 -19.86 3.81 -2.42
CA GLU A 114 -18.99 3.69 -3.60
C GLU A 114 -19.79 3.51 -4.91
N ALA A 115 -20.83 2.67 -4.90
CA ALA A 115 -21.65 2.41 -6.09
C ALA A 115 -22.45 3.62 -6.54
N LEU A 116 -22.74 4.55 -5.63
CA LEU A 116 -23.47 5.79 -5.89
C LEU A 116 -22.55 6.99 -6.07
N ASP A 117 -21.23 6.79 -6.05
CA ASP A 117 -20.23 7.85 -6.13
C ASP A 117 -20.50 9.01 -5.16
N LEU A 118 -20.87 8.65 -3.91
CA LEU A 118 -21.23 9.65 -2.91
C LEU A 118 -19.99 10.37 -2.37
N PRO A 119 -20.14 11.65 -1.95
CA PRO A 119 -19.04 12.45 -1.43
C PRO A 119 -18.47 11.87 -0.13
N HIS A 120 -17.23 12.26 0.20
CA HIS A 120 -16.50 11.74 1.36
C HIS A 120 -17.23 11.95 2.70
N GLU A 121 -18.07 12.96 2.80
CA GLU A 121 -18.85 13.28 3.99
C GLU A 121 -19.76 12.12 4.43
N VAL A 122 -20.27 11.31 3.50
CA VAL A 122 -21.05 10.11 3.87
C VAL A 122 -20.20 9.13 4.66
N HIS A 123 -18.91 9.00 4.32
CA HIS A 123 -17.98 8.15 5.02
C HIS A 123 -17.79 8.61 6.48
N ILE A 124 -17.62 9.91 6.70
CA ILE A 124 -17.53 10.52 8.04
C ILE A 124 -18.81 10.32 8.84
N ASP A 125 -19.97 10.49 8.21
CA ASP A 125 -21.26 10.30 8.87
C ASP A 125 -21.50 8.85 9.29
N LEU A 126 -21.06 7.89 8.49
CA LEU A 126 -21.11 6.47 8.84
C LEU A 126 -20.19 6.15 10.02
N PHE A 127 -18.99 6.73 10.09
CA PHE A 127 -18.15 6.63 11.28
C PHE A 127 -18.85 7.20 12.52
N ASN A 128 -19.43 8.40 12.41
CA ASN A 128 -20.13 9.06 13.52
C ASN A 128 -21.31 8.25 14.06
N LEU A 129 -22.04 7.56 13.17
CA LEU A 129 -23.14 6.69 13.54
C LEU A 129 -22.64 5.41 14.22
N LEU A 130 -21.67 4.73 13.62
CA LEU A 130 -21.33 3.35 13.95
C LEU A 130 -20.31 3.21 15.09
N ILE A 131 -19.51 4.24 15.37
CA ILE A 131 -18.67 4.28 16.57
C ILE A 131 -19.51 4.33 17.84
N LYS A 132 -20.66 5.04 17.82
CA LYS A 132 -21.57 5.14 18.95
C LYS A 132 -22.27 3.80 19.26
N ASN A 133 -22.50 2.99 18.24
CA ASN A 133 -23.08 1.65 18.37
C ASN A 133 -22.46 0.69 17.36
N ARG A 134 -21.39 0.03 17.76
CA ARG A 134 -20.61 -0.90 16.92
C ARG A 134 -21.34 -2.15 16.48
N SER A 135 -22.47 -2.48 17.12
CA SER A 135 -23.33 -3.61 16.75
C SER A 135 -24.61 -3.19 16.01
N LEU A 136 -24.73 -1.90 15.66
CA LEU A 136 -25.90 -1.39 14.95
C LEU A 136 -26.08 -2.14 13.63
N ASN A 137 -27.28 -2.71 13.47
CA ASN A 137 -27.75 -3.35 12.26
C ASN A 137 -29.20 -2.95 12.02
N ASP A 138 -29.42 -1.67 11.78
CA ASP A 138 -30.75 -1.07 11.58
C ASP A 138 -30.77 -0.38 10.20
N GLN A 139 -31.39 -1.04 9.24
CA GLN A 139 -31.42 -0.60 7.87
C GLN A 139 -32.12 0.76 7.70
N LYS A 140 -33.12 1.10 8.54
CA LYS A 140 -33.80 2.42 8.51
C LYS A 140 -32.82 3.54 8.93
N LYS A 141 -32.03 3.30 9.98
CA LYS A 141 -31.00 4.25 10.41
C LYS A 141 -29.89 4.41 9.36
N PHE A 142 -29.54 3.35 8.68
CA PHE A 142 -28.59 3.41 7.58
C PHE A 142 -29.15 4.24 6.42
N ALA A 143 -30.36 3.93 5.95
CA ALA A 143 -31.03 4.69 4.90
C ALA A 143 -31.15 6.19 5.22
N ALA A 144 -31.40 6.54 6.50
CA ALA A 144 -31.47 7.93 6.94
C ALA A 144 -30.16 8.70 6.80
N VAL A 145 -28.99 8.02 6.86
CA VAL A 145 -27.71 8.66 6.54
C VAL A 145 -27.65 8.99 5.05
N PHE A 146 -27.96 8.02 4.20
CA PHE A 146 -27.91 8.18 2.73
C PHE A 146 -28.95 9.20 2.21
N ALA A 147 -30.10 9.30 2.86
CA ALA A 147 -31.14 10.27 2.51
C ALA A 147 -30.62 11.73 2.58
N ARG A 148 -29.68 12.03 3.46
CA ARG A 148 -29.06 13.37 3.53
C ARG A 148 -28.22 13.71 2.28
N TYR A 149 -27.90 12.72 1.48
CA TYR A 149 -27.16 12.82 0.22
C TYR A 149 -28.05 12.58 -1.01
N GLY A 150 -29.38 12.70 -0.83
CA GLY A 150 -30.35 12.59 -1.92
C GLY A 150 -30.70 11.16 -2.34
N VAL A 151 -30.27 10.15 -1.60
CA VAL A 151 -30.57 8.74 -1.92
C VAL A 151 -31.93 8.35 -1.34
N SER A 152 -32.86 7.89 -2.16
CA SER A 152 -34.15 7.39 -1.71
C SER A 152 -34.00 6.11 -0.87
N SER A 153 -34.94 5.85 0.03
CA SER A 153 -34.92 4.59 0.81
C SER A 153 -35.02 3.35 -0.10
N GLU A 154 -35.73 3.48 -1.21
CA GLU A 154 -35.93 2.41 -2.18
C GLU A 154 -34.59 2.09 -2.90
N ASP A 155 -33.88 3.11 -3.40
CA ASP A 155 -32.59 2.94 -4.08
C ASP A 155 -31.53 2.42 -3.11
N PHE A 156 -31.51 2.95 -1.87
CA PHE A 156 -30.64 2.42 -0.82
C PHE A 156 -30.91 0.93 -0.58
N ASP A 157 -32.16 0.54 -0.37
CA ASP A 157 -32.56 -0.85 -0.09
C ASP A 157 -32.20 -1.79 -1.23
N LYS A 158 -32.43 -1.37 -2.47
CA LYS A 158 -32.09 -2.11 -3.69
C LYS A 158 -30.59 -2.36 -3.78
N LEU A 159 -29.76 -1.35 -3.58
CA LEU A 159 -28.31 -1.48 -3.63
C LEU A 159 -27.76 -2.26 -2.44
N TYR A 160 -28.24 -1.96 -1.24
CA TYR A 160 -27.78 -2.62 0.00
C TYR A 160 -28.01 -4.13 -0.03
N LYS A 161 -29.12 -4.60 -0.60
CA LYS A 161 -29.48 -6.02 -0.75
C LYS A 161 -29.00 -6.64 -2.06
N SER A 162 -28.33 -5.87 -2.92
CA SER A 162 -27.93 -6.34 -4.24
C SER A 162 -26.89 -7.46 -4.18
N PHE A 163 -26.90 -8.28 -5.22
CA PHE A 163 -25.84 -9.28 -5.43
C PHE A 163 -24.47 -8.61 -5.57
N GLY A 164 -24.40 -7.45 -6.23
CA GLY A 164 -23.15 -6.67 -6.40
C GLY A 164 -22.52 -6.29 -5.06
N THR A 165 -23.30 -5.69 -4.15
CA THR A 165 -22.85 -5.33 -2.80
C THR A 165 -22.43 -6.57 -2.00
N THR A 166 -23.25 -7.63 -2.01
CA THR A 166 -22.93 -8.89 -1.32
C THR A 166 -21.64 -9.51 -1.85
N SER A 167 -21.45 -9.53 -3.17
CA SER A 167 -20.22 -10.05 -3.80
C SER A 167 -18.97 -9.24 -3.39
N LYS A 168 -19.06 -7.90 -3.36
CA LYS A 168 -17.97 -7.03 -2.90
C LYS A 168 -17.62 -7.30 -1.43
N VAL A 169 -18.62 -7.44 -0.54
CA VAL A 169 -18.42 -7.80 0.87
C VAL A 169 -17.71 -9.17 1.02
N ASN A 170 -18.14 -10.17 0.25
CA ASN A 170 -17.50 -11.49 0.26
C ASN A 170 -16.04 -11.44 -0.23
N LYS A 171 -15.76 -10.64 -1.27
CA LYS A 171 -14.40 -10.43 -1.78
C LYS A 171 -13.53 -9.74 -0.73
N ALA A 172 -14.05 -8.71 -0.04
CA ALA A 172 -13.35 -8.06 1.05
C ALA A 172 -13.00 -9.03 2.19
N GLU A 173 -13.96 -9.83 2.65
CA GLU A 173 -13.73 -10.86 3.68
C GLU A 173 -12.64 -11.85 3.27
N LYS A 174 -12.69 -12.37 2.04
CA LYS A 174 -11.68 -13.28 1.51
C LYS A 174 -10.30 -12.62 1.45
N ARG A 175 -10.23 -11.38 0.94
CA ARG A 175 -8.98 -10.62 0.81
C ARG A 175 -8.32 -10.41 2.16
N LEU A 176 -9.07 -10.00 3.17
CA LEU A 176 -8.57 -9.76 4.51
C LEU A 176 -8.04 -11.02 5.18
N ARG A 177 -8.80 -12.13 5.12
CA ARG A 177 -8.46 -13.36 5.82
C ARG A 177 -7.33 -14.16 5.16
N LYS A 178 -7.37 -14.26 3.83
CA LYS A 178 -6.46 -15.14 3.08
C LYS A 178 -5.25 -14.43 2.52
N ASN A 179 -5.43 -13.19 2.08
CA ASN A 179 -4.39 -12.49 1.34
C ASN A 179 -3.61 -11.52 2.23
N TYR A 180 -4.30 -10.61 2.92
CA TYR A 180 -3.65 -9.59 3.74
C TYR A 180 -3.31 -10.06 5.15
N LEU A 181 -3.90 -11.18 5.61
CA LEU A 181 -3.75 -11.68 6.98
C LEU A 181 -3.97 -10.57 8.01
N SER A 182 -4.97 -9.72 7.73
CA SER A 182 -5.28 -8.53 8.51
C SER A 182 -5.73 -8.89 9.91
N GLN A 183 -5.21 -8.19 10.92
CA GLN A 183 -5.43 -8.45 12.34
C GLN A 183 -6.07 -7.28 13.07
N GLY A 184 -6.09 -6.09 12.47
CA GLY A 184 -6.58 -4.88 13.09
C GLY A 184 -7.02 -3.81 12.09
N THR A 185 -7.52 -2.69 12.63
CA THR A 185 -7.80 -1.49 11.86
C THR A 185 -7.41 -0.23 12.65
N PRO A 186 -6.91 0.82 12.01
CA PRO A 186 -6.55 0.85 10.59
C PRO A 186 -5.29 0.04 10.27
N GLU A 187 -5.24 -0.56 9.09
CA GLU A 187 -4.03 -1.11 8.48
C GLU A 187 -3.92 -0.59 7.05
N VAL A 188 -2.70 -0.52 6.51
CA VAL A 188 -2.45 -0.16 5.11
C VAL A 188 -1.62 -1.25 4.46
N VAL A 189 -2.03 -1.71 3.28
CA VAL A 189 -1.27 -2.67 2.48
C VAL A 189 -0.71 -1.98 1.26
N VAL A 190 0.61 -2.09 1.05
CA VAL A 190 1.30 -1.52 -0.10
C VAL A 190 1.60 -2.62 -1.11
N ASN A 191 1.15 -2.42 -2.33
CA ASN A 191 1.35 -3.25 -3.52
C ASN A 191 1.05 -4.74 -3.30
N GLY A 192 0.10 -5.05 -2.40
CA GLY A 192 -0.24 -6.44 -2.06
C GLY A 192 0.89 -7.24 -1.39
N LYS A 193 1.97 -6.60 -0.94
CA LYS A 193 3.19 -7.22 -0.41
C LYS A 193 3.48 -6.87 1.04
N TYR A 194 3.19 -5.65 1.45
CA TYR A 194 3.60 -5.14 2.76
C TYR A 194 2.38 -4.64 3.52
N ARG A 195 2.24 -5.05 4.77
CA ARG A 195 1.19 -4.58 5.67
C ARG A 195 1.77 -3.70 6.77
N VAL A 196 1.23 -2.51 6.90
CA VAL A 196 1.59 -1.50 7.91
C VAL A 196 0.44 -1.35 8.90
N SER A 197 0.74 -1.34 10.19
CA SER A 197 -0.22 -1.08 11.26
C SER A 197 0.38 -0.15 12.31
N SER A 198 -0.46 0.57 13.05
CA SER A 198 0.00 1.31 14.21
C SER A 198 0.37 0.39 15.38
N GLY A 199 1.27 0.82 16.25
CA GLY A 199 1.79 0.05 17.38
C GLY A 199 3.29 -0.19 17.27
N LYS A 200 3.92 -0.73 18.32
CA LYS A 200 5.37 -0.97 18.37
C LYS A 200 6.21 0.27 18.01
N GLY A 201 5.80 1.45 18.48
CA GLY A 201 6.49 2.70 18.16
C GLY A 201 6.05 3.42 16.87
N VAL A 202 5.17 2.80 16.07
CA VAL A 202 4.61 3.43 14.86
C VAL A 202 3.28 4.12 15.21
N SER A 203 3.23 5.43 15.14
CA SER A 203 2.00 6.23 15.26
C SER A 203 1.18 6.14 13.97
N GLN A 204 -0.07 6.62 14.00
CA GLN A 204 -0.88 6.70 12.77
C GLN A 204 -0.24 7.58 11.68
N ALA A 205 0.34 8.71 12.05
CA ALA A 205 1.12 9.53 11.10
C ALA A 205 2.37 8.77 10.62
N GLY A 206 3.06 8.06 11.52
CA GLY A 206 4.21 7.21 11.19
C GLY A 206 3.85 6.07 10.22
N MET A 207 2.62 5.56 10.23
CA MET A 207 2.18 4.58 9.23
C MET A 207 2.33 5.12 7.81
N LEU A 208 1.96 6.38 7.57
CA LEU A 208 2.05 7.01 6.24
C LEU A 208 3.51 7.26 5.82
N GLU A 209 4.40 7.50 6.78
CA GLU A 209 5.84 7.57 6.49
C GLU A 209 6.40 6.20 6.08
N VAL A 210 5.97 5.12 6.75
CA VAL A 210 6.32 3.75 6.36
C VAL A 210 5.74 3.42 4.99
N VAL A 211 4.51 3.81 4.70
CA VAL A 211 3.87 3.64 3.38
C VAL A 211 4.70 4.33 2.29
N ASN A 212 5.12 5.58 2.50
CA ASN A 212 5.97 6.31 1.54
C ASN A 212 7.31 5.58 1.31
N PHE A 213 7.94 5.10 2.36
CA PHE A 213 9.17 4.30 2.24
C PHE A 213 8.94 3.04 1.42
N LEU A 214 7.82 2.32 1.61
CA LEU A 214 7.50 1.11 0.87
C LEU A 214 7.15 1.39 -0.60
N ILE A 215 6.55 2.54 -0.90
CA ILE A 215 6.33 3.00 -2.28
C ILE A 215 7.68 3.18 -2.99
N GLU A 216 8.65 3.85 -2.34
CA GLU A 216 9.99 4.02 -2.91
C GLU A 216 10.71 2.68 -3.08
N LEU A 217 10.54 1.76 -2.14
CA LEU A 217 11.08 0.41 -2.24
C LEU A 217 10.53 -0.34 -3.48
N GLU A 218 9.21 -0.24 -3.72
CA GLU A 218 8.56 -0.84 -4.89
C GLU A 218 8.99 -0.18 -6.21
N ARG A 219 9.21 1.14 -6.23
CA ARG A 219 9.77 1.85 -7.39
C ARG A 219 11.15 1.33 -7.74
N SER A 220 12.02 1.19 -6.74
CA SER A 220 13.40 0.71 -6.91
C SER A 220 13.46 -0.75 -7.36
N ALA A 221 12.44 -1.56 -7.03
CA ALA A 221 12.37 -2.96 -7.43
C ALA A 221 11.82 -3.19 -8.85
N LYS A 222 11.19 -2.17 -9.48
CA LYS A 222 10.77 -2.27 -10.88
C LYS A 222 12.02 -2.21 -11.78
N PRO A 223 12.20 -3.15 -12.72
CA PRO A 223 13.33 -3.09 -13.67
C PRO A 223 13.29 -1.79 -14.48
N VAL A 224 14.44 -1.16 -14.68
CA VAL A 224 14.62 0.11 -15.45
C VAL A 224 14.15 0.00 -16.91
N ALA A 225 13.88 -1.20 -17.41
CA ALA A 225 13.46 -1.47 -18.80
C ALA A 225 12.08 -0.89 -19.19
N ALA A 226 11.25 -0.47 -18.22
CA ALA A 226 9.92 0.09 -18.53
C ALA A 226 9.93 1.60 -18.86
N LEU A 227 11.03 2.32 -18.60
CA LEU A 227 11.13 3.77 -18.81
C LEU A 227 11.56 4.15 -20.23
N SER A 228 12.06 3.21 -21.04
CA SER A 228 12.53 3.48 -22.41
C SER A 228 11.48 3.28 -23.51
N ALA A 229 10.32 2.73 -23.23
CA ALA A 229 9.27 2.47 -24.22
C ALA A 229 8.29 3.64 -24.40
N GLY A 230 8.33 4.68 -23.56
CA GLY A 230 7.41 5.82 -23.62
C GLY A 230 7.93 7.08 -24.34
N ALA A 231 9.17 7.07 -24.87
CA ALA A 231 9.80 8.24 -25.47
C ALA A 231 9.92 8.18 -27.01
N ALA A 232 9.25 7.23 -27.67
CA ALA A 232 9.21 7.12 -29.13
C ALA A 232 7.75 6.91 -29.57
N GLY A 233 7.00 7.99 -29.58
CA GLY A 233 5.65 8.07 -30.13
C GLY A 233 5.31 9.50 -30.42
#